data_308a18d3865dc9ff097ad8c38231ddbe
#
_entry.id   308a18d3865dc9ff097ad8c38231ddbe
#
_cell.length_a   1.000
_cell.length_b   1.000
_cell.length_c   1.000
_cell.angle_alpha   90.00
_cell.angle_beta   90.00
_cell.angle_gamma   90.00
#
_symmetry.space_group_name_H-M   'P 1'
#
loop_
_entity.id
_entity.type
_entity.pdbx_description
1 polymer ?
#
loop_
_entity_poly.entity_id
_entity_poly.type
_entity_poly.pdbx_seq_one_letter_code
_entity_poly.pdbx_strand_id
1 'polypeptide(L)'
;DNAPDITGGDNVVATIIVEFRALDTLGELSVLGMAAVVIAAITTTLPRFPFKSGTRPAPFGQSQLNSVPLRKGVHVVIPLLVIMSVIVFFRGHNASGGGFPAALIMGAAIGLIYLSRGSDEIVFGRMTPIHLTGIGIITALIAGCVGYLHHGIGNGGFLAAIHAEAFGQHWTTSLIFDLGIYLAVLGLSLIHI
;
A
#
# COMPACT_ATOMS: atom_id res chain seq x y z
N ASP A 1 -12.20 -26.47 -2.33
CA ASP A 1 -13.60 -26.41 -2.81
C ASP A 1 -14.55 -25.68 -1.83
N ASN A 2 -14.17 -25.52 -0.54
CA ASN A 2 -15.04 -24.89 0.48
C ASN A 2 -14.65 -23.43 0.80
N ALA A 3 -13.71 -22.82 0.07
CA ALA A 3 -13.24 -21.48 0.36
C ALA A 3 -14.35 -20.41 0.31
N PRO A 4 -15.22 -20.37 -0.72
CA PRO A 4 -16.32 -19.41 -0.77
C PRO A 4 -17.30 -19.54 0.40
N ASP A 5 -17.57 -20.77 0.83
CA ASP A 5 -18.53 -21.03 1.93
C ASP A 5 -17.98 -20.60 3.30
N ILE A 6 -16.66 -20.61 3.48
CA ILE A 6 -16.01 -20.27 4.75
C ILE A 6 -15.65 -18.79 4.80
N THR A 7 -15.19 -18.20 3.69
CA THR A 7 -14.60 -16.86 3.65
C THR A 7 -15.45 -15.82 2.92
N GLY A 8 -16.46 -16.26 2.16
CA GLY A 8 -17.30 -15.39 1.33
C GLY A 8 -16.58 -14.81 0.10
N GLY A 9 -15.34 -15.22 -0.17
CA GLY A 9 -14.53 -14.72 -1.28
C GLY A 9 -14.31 -15.73 -2.37
N ASP A 10 -14.54 -15.36 -3.63
CA ASP A 10 -14.33 -16.21 -4.80
C ASP A 10 -12.87 -16.31 -5.25
N ASN A 11 -11.99 -15.46 -4.72
CA ASN A 11 -10.57 -15.46 -5.04
C ASN A 11 -9.82 -16.44 -4.15
N VAL A 12 -9.67 -17.68 -4.61
CA VAL A 12 -8.98 -18.77 -3.88
C VAL A 12 -7.54 -18.38 -3.49
N VAL A 13 -6.82 -17.64 -4.35
CA VAL A 13 -5.45 -17.22 -4.07
C VAL A 13 -5.41 -16.20 -2.94
N ALA A 14 -6.27 -15.18 -3.00
CA ALA A 14 -6.38 -14.19 -1.92
C ALA A 14 -6.83 -14.86 -0.62
N THR A 15 -7.80 -15.76 -0.67
CA THR A 15 -8.27 -16.54 0.49
C THR A 15 -7.11 -17.32 1.12
N ILE A 16 -6.29 -18.01 0.34
CA ILE A 16 -5.14 -18.74 0.88
C ILE A 16 -4.14 -17.79 1.52
N ILE A 17 -3.75 -16.72 0.84
CA ILE A 17 -2.69 -15.81 1.30
C ILE A 17 -3.15 -14.97 2.50
N VAL A 18 -4.37 -14.47 2.47
CA VAL A 18 -4.87 -13.52 3.47
C VAL A 18 -5.54 -14.24 4.64
N GLU A 19 -6.29 -15.31 4.38
CA GLU A 19 -7.06 -16.01 5.42
C GLU A 19 -6.25 -17.15 6.08
N PHE A 20 -5.76 -18.10 5.29
CA PHE A 20 -5.08 -19.29 5.83
C PHE A 20 -3.58 -19.08 6.08
N ARG A 21 -2.93 -18.21 5.33
CA ARG A 21 -1.50 -17.89 5.45
C ARG A 21 -1.22 -16.43 5.82
N ALA A 22 -2.13 -15.81 6.54
CA ALA A 22 -1.99 -14.44 6.99
C ALA A 22 -0.71 -14.18 7.79
N LEU A 23 -0.20 -15.17 8.51
CA LEU A 23 1.08 -15.09 9.22
C LEU A 23 2.26 -14.90 8.28
N ASP A 24 2.24 -15.54 7.09
CA ASP A 24 3.29 -15.34 6.09
C ASP A 24 3.25 -13.91 5.55
N THR A 25 2.05 -13.40 5.26
CA THR A 25 1.86 -12.02 4.79
C THR A 25 2.25 -10.99 5.87
N LEU A 26 1.96 -11.27 7.15
CA LEU A 26 2.45 -10.47 8.27
C LEU A 26 3.98 -10.52 8.41
N GLY A 27 4.58 -11.68 8.14
CA GLY A 27 6.03 -11.84 8.10
C GLY A 27 6.67 -10.97 7.01
N GLU A 28 6.14 -11.02 5.79
CA GLU A 28 6.56 -10.17 4.67
C GLU A 28 6.40 -8.69 5.00
N LEU A 29 5.27 -8.30 5.57
CA LEU A 29 5.01 -6.92 6.00
C LEU A 29 5.99 -6.47 7.08
N SER A 30 6.38 -7.36 8.00
CA SER A 30 7.36 -7.07 9.05
C SER A 30 8.75 -6.84 8.45
N VAL A 31 9.17 -7.62 7.45
CA VAL A 31 10.43 -7.43 6.72
C VAL A 31 10.42 -6.09 6.00
N LEU A 32 9.31 -5.74 5.33
CA LEU A 32 9.16 -4.44 4.67
C LEU A 32 9.22 -3.29 5.69
N GLY A 33 8.60 -3.45 6.85
CA GLY A 33 8.66 -2.49 7.95
C GLY A 33 10.08 -2.29 8.48
N MET A 34 10.85 -3.38 8.67
CA MET A 34 12.26 -3.30 9.06
C MET A 34 13.10 -2.59 7.99
N ALA A 35 12.89 -2.88 6.72
CA ALA A 35 13.56 -2.19 5.63
C ALA A 35 13.26 -0.68 5.65
N ALA A 36 12.01 -0.29 5.87
CA ALA A 36 11.63 1.11 6.01
C ALA A 36 12.34 1.80 7.20
N VAL A 37 12.44 1.13 8.35
CA VAL A 37 13.17 1.65 9.52
C VAL A 37 14.65 1.82 9.22
N VAL A 38 15.29 0.85 8.58
CA VAL A 38 16.71 0.92 8.20
C VAL A 38 16.96 2.08 7.23
N ILE A 39 16.12 2.23 6.20
CA ILE A 39 16.22 3.33 5.24
C ILE A 39 16.04 4.67 5.96
N ALA A 40 15.03 4.78 6.83
CA ALA A 40 14.82 5.98 7.62
C ALA A 40 16.01 6.30 8.51
N ALA A 41 16.61 5.32 9.19
CA ALA A 41 17.80 5.49 10.00
C ALA A 41 18.99 5.98 9.17
N ILE A 42 19.25 5.34 8.02
CA ILE A 42 20.34 5.76 7.12
C ILE A 42 20.11 7.20 6.65
N THR A 43 18.89 7.55 6.21
CA THR A 43 18.60 8.89 5.71
C THR A 43 18.69 9.98 6.80
N THR A 44 18.50 9.62 8.07
CA THR A 44 18.68 10.57 9.19
C THR A 44 20.15 10.79 9.54
N THR A 45 21.01 9.81 9.28
CA THR A 45 22.46 9.90 9.56
C THR A 45 23.25 10.56 8.43
N LEU A 46 22.68 10.64 7.21
CA LEU A 46 23.33 11.34 6.11
C LEU A 46 23.47 12.84 6.43
N PRO A 47 24.65 13.43 6.16
CA PRO A 47 24.86 14.85 6.38
C PRO A 47 23.82 15.65 5.60
N ARG A 48 23.09 16.49 6.32
CA ARG A 48 22.14 17.43 5.71
C ARG A 48 22.97 18.52 5.03
N PHE A 49 23.16 18.37 3.74
CA PHE A 49 23.66 19.50 2.97
C PHE A 49 22.63 20.61 3.07
N PRO A 50 23.03 21.84 3.46
CA PRO A 50 22.12 22.98 3.55
C PRO A 50 21.74 23.41 2.13
N PHE A 51 20.76 22.71 1.55
CA PHE A 51 20.21 23.15 0.29
C PHE A 51 19.27 24.32 0.55
N LYS A 52 19.61 25.46 -0.01
CA LYS A 52 18.70 26.60 -0.09
C LYS A 52 17.44 26.11 -0.81
N SER A 53 16.34 26.02 -0.07
CA SER A 53 15.01 25.74 -0.61
C SER A 53 14.75 26.66 -1.80
N GLY A 54 14.43 26.13 -2.93
CA GLY A 54 13.82 26.89 -4.02
C GLY A 54 14.60 27.00 -5.34
N THR A 55 15.77 26.40 -5.53
CA THR A 55 16.56 26.66 -6.74
C THR A 55 17.14 25.46 -7.47
N ARG A 56 16.83 24.22 -7.04
CA ARG A 56 17.29 23.07 -7.84
C ARG A 56 16.17 22.61 -8.76
N PRO A 57 16.42 22.61 -10.08
CA PRO A 57 15.55 21.86 -10.97
C PRO A 57 15.60 20.37 -10.57
N ALA A 58 14.45 19.69 -10.59
CA ALA A 58 14.40 18.25 -10.40
C ALA A 58 15.43 17.57 -11.33
N PRO A 59 16.01 16.42 -10.91
CA PRO A 59 17.03 15.72 -11.73
C PRO A 59 16.65 15.57 -13.19
N PHE A 60 15.36 15.43 -13.47
CA PHE A 60 14.79 15.33 -14.81
C PHE A 60 14.18 16.65 -15.34
N GLY A 61 14.19 17.72 -14.52
CA GLY A 61 13.52 18.98 -14.84
C GLY A 61 14.05 19.69 -16.09
N GLN A 62 15.33 19.45 -16.43
CA GLN A 62 15.99 19.97 -17.63
C GLN A 62 16.17 18.92 -18.73
N SER A 63 15.75 17.67 -18.49
CA SER A 63 15.85 16.62 -19.50
C SER A 63 14.77 16.75 -20.56
N GLN A 64 15.05 16.27 -21.77
CA GLN A 64 14.05 16.15 -22.84
C GLN A 64 12.88 15.24 -22.44
N LEU A 65 13.07 14.38 -21.43
CA LEU A 65 12.03 13.54 -20.86
C LEU A 65 10.93 14.35 -20.15
N ASN A 66 11.25 15.55 -19.64
CA ASN A 66 10.27 16.46 -19.04
C ASN A 66 9.66 17.42 -20.09
N SER A 67 9.36 16.91 -21.25
CA SER A 67 8.72 17.66 -22.33
C SER A 67 7.26 17.99 -22.02
N VAL A 68 6.74 19.05 -22.64
CA VAL A 68 5.33 19.46 -22.51
C VAL A 68 4.34 18.31 -22.79
N PRO A 69 4.57 17.42 -23.76
CA PRO A 69 3.75 16.23 -23.98
C PRO A 69 3.70 15.30 -22.79
N LEU A 70 4.85 15.03 -22.12
CA LEU A 70 4.89 14.17 -20.94
C LEU A 70 4.05 14.76 -19.80
N ARG A 71 4.19 16.05 -19.51
CA ARG A 71 3.41 16.71 -18.46
C ARG A 71 1.91 16.64 -18.71
N LYS A 72 1.49 16.87 -19.96
CA LYS A 72 0.07 16.74 -20.33
C LYS A 72 -0.41 15.29 -20.25
N GLY A 73 0.41 14.33 -20.70
CA GLY A 73 0.09 12.90 -20.63
C GLY A 73 -0.08 12.42 -19.18
N VAL A 74 0.81 12.85 -18.28
CA VAL A 74 0.76 12.50 -16.86
C VAL A 74 -0.55 12.96 -16.20
N HIS A 75 -1.08 14.13 -16.56
CA HIS A 75 -2.38 14.60 -16.02
C HIS A 75 -3.56 13.69 -16.39
N VAL A 76 -3.47 12.96 -17.50
CA VAL A 76 -4.49 11.99 -17.92
C VAL A 76 -4.24 10.63 -17.26
N VAL A 77 -2.96 10.22 -17.18
CA VAL A 77 -2.58 8.90 -16.66
C VAL A 77 -2.76 8.80 -15.15
N ILE A 78 -2.47 9.86 -14.39
CA ILE A 78 -2.61 9.84 -12.92
C ILE A 78 -4.02 9.47 -12.46
N PRO A 79 -5.10 10.17 -12.87
CA PRO A 79 -6.44 9.81 -12.43
C PRO A 79 -6.83 8.40 -12.86
N LEU A 80 -6.36 7.93 -14.01
CA LEU A 80 -6.57 6.56 -14.45
C LEU A 80 -5.90 5.56 -13.50
N LEU A 81 -4.63 5.79 -13.11
CA LEU A 81 -3.93 4.93 -12.17
C LEU A 81 -4.57 4.95 -10.78
N VAL A 82 -5.04 6.10 -10.31
CA VAL A 82 -5.76 6.21 -9.03
C VAL A 82 -7.04 5.39 -9.06
N ILE A 83 -7.84 5.52 -10.10
CA ILE A 83 -9.06 4.73 -10.29
C ILE A 83 -8.72 3.23 -10.37
N MET A 84 -7.71 2.87 -11.14
CA MET A 84 -7.24 1.47 -11.25
C MET A 84 -6.78 0.92 -9.90
N SER A 85 -6.05 1.70 -9.10
CA SER A 85 -5.62 1.29 -7.75
C SER A 85 -6.84 0.97 -6.87
N VAL A 86 -7.85 1.84 -6.87
CA VAL A 86 -9.09 1.63 -6.10
C VAL A 86 -9.84 0.38 -6.57
N ILE A 87 -10.00 0.21 -7.88
CA ILE A 87 -10.67 -0.97 -8.46
C ILE A 87 -9.92 -2.26 -8.08
N VAL A 88 -8.59 -2.27 -8.22
CA VAL A 88 -7.76 -3.44 -7.91
C VAL A 88 -7.81 -3.77 -6.42
N PHE A 89 -7.89 -2.76 -5.54
CA PHE A 89 -8.04 -2.94 -4.12
C PHE A 89 -9.34 -3.69 -3.78
N PHE A 90 -10.48 -3.16 -4.20
CA PHE A 90 -11.79 -3.78 -3.90
C PHE A 90 -12.01 -5.10 -4.63
N ARG A 91 -11.41 -5.26 -5.80
CA ARG A 91 -11.49 -6.51 -6.56
C ARG A 91 -10.75 -7.66 -5.90
N GLY A 92 -9.78 -7.39 -5.01
CA GLY A 92 -8.92 -8.40 -4.39
C GLY A 92 -9.69 -9.50 -3.67
N HIS A 93 -10.86 -9.21 -3.13
CA HIS A 93 -11.69 -10.19 -2.42
C HIS A 93 -12.32 -11.25 -3.35
N ASN A 94 -12.77 -10.84 -4.54
CA ASN A 94 -13.51 -11.73 -5.47
C ASN A 94 -12.70 -12.11 -6.71
N ALA A 95 -11.62 -11.42 -7.02
CA ALA A 95 -10.81 -11.67 -8.20
C ALA A 95 -9.35 -11.29 -7.93
N SER A 96 -8.47 -11.47 -8.91
CA SER A 96 -7.05 -11.10 -8.79
C SER A 96 -6.91 -9.59 -8.51
N GLY A 97 -6.28 -9.24 -7.38
CA GLY A 97 -6.11 -7.89 -6.87
C GLY A 97 -5.61 -7.92 -5.42
N GLY A 98 -6.03 -6.95 -4.61
CA GLY A 98 -5.73 -6.83 -3.19
C GLY A 98 -4.88 -5.61 -2.84
N GLY A 99 -4.56 -5.47 -1.56
CA GLY A 99 -3.88 -4.29 -1.00
C GLY A 99 -2.50 -4.05 -1.60
N PHE A 100 -1.71 -5.11 -1.79
CA PHE A 100 -0.33 -5.00 -2.29
C PHE A 100 -0.25 -4.45 -3.74
N PRO A 101 -0.88 -5.08 -4.76
CA PRO A 101 -0.80 -4.56 -6.12
C PRO A 101 -1.47 -3.20 -6.27
N ALA A 102 -2.54 -2.94 -5.53
CA ALA A 102 -3.19 -1.64 -5.52
C ALA A 102 -2.26 -0.54 -4.99
N ALA A 103 -1.51 -0.80 -3.92
CA ALA A 103 -0.53 0.13 -3.35
C ALA A 103 0.62 0.43 -4.33
N LEU A 104 1.10 -0.58 -5.07
CA LEU A 104 2.14 -0.38 -6.09
C LEU A 104 1.66 0.51 -7.23
N ILE A 105 0.42 0.34 -7.69
CA ILE A 105 -0.18 1.21 -8.71
C ILE A 105 -0.28 2.65 -8.20
N MET A 106 -0.71 2.86 -6.96
CA MET A 106 -0.78 4.18 -6.35
C MET A 106 0.63 4.78 -6.17
N GLY A 107 1.60 4.00 -5.73
CA GLY A 107 3.00 4.42 -5.63
C GLY A 107 3.56 4.86 -6.98
N ALA A 108 3.26 4.11 -8.05
CA ALA A 108 3.64 4.49 -9.41
C ALA A 108 2.98 5.81 -9.86
N ALA A 109 1.70 6.03 -9.52
CA ALA A 109 1.02 7.29 -9.83
C ALA A 109 1.70 8.47 -9.14
N ILE A 110 2.08 8.32 -7.86
CA ILE A 110 2.78 9.35 -7.09
C ILE A 110 4.20 9.56 -7.66
N GLY A 111 4.92 8.49 -8.00
CA GLY A 111 6.22 8.56 -8.66
C GLY A 111 6.17 9.35 -9.98
N LEU A 112 5.12 9.15 -10.79
CA LEU A 112 4.90 9.92 -12.01
C LEU A 112 4.66 11.41 -11.73
N ILE A 113 3.97 11.74 -10.63
CA ILE A 113 3.80 13.15 -10.21
C ILE A 113 5.18 13.77 -9.95
N TYR A 114 6.05 13.10 -9.21
CA TYR A 114 7.40 13.60 -8.93
C TYR A 114 8.24 13.72 -10.19
N LEU A 115 8.22 12.73 -11.07
CA LEU A 115 8.96 12.77 -12.35
C LEU A 115 8.48 13.89 -13.28
N SER A 116 7.20 14.24 -13.23
CA SER A 116 6.62 15.28 -14.09
C SER A 116 6.80 16.69 -13.53
N ARG A 117 7.21 16.83 -12.25
CA ARG A 117 7.45 18.13 -11.64
C ARG A 117 8.82 18.69 -12.05
N GLY A 118 8.85 19.99 -12.28
CA GLY A 118 10.09 20.71 -12.57
C GLY A 118 10.83 21.20 -11.32
N SER A 119 10.36 20.85 -10.11
CA SER A 119 10.93 21.28 -8.82
C SER A 119 11.01 20.12 -7.85
N ASP A 120 12.02 20.10 -7.00
CA ASP A 120 12.21 19.11 -5.92
C ASP A 120 11.33 19.42 -4.67
N GLU A 121 10.20 20.10 -4.85
CA GLU A 121 9.29 20.34 -3.73
C GLU A 121 8.66 19.02 -3.26
N ILE A 122 8.89 18.72 -1.99
CA ILE A 122 8.33 17.56 -1.32
C ILE A 122 6.80 17.75 -1.20
N VAL A 123 6.04 16.90 -1.88
CA VAL A 123 4.56 16.93 -1.84
C VAL A 123 4.03 16.47 -0.50
N PHE A 124 4.71 15.49 0.09
CA PHE A 124 4.36 14.91 1.38
C PHE A 124 5.43 15.27 2.40
N GLY A 125 5.00 15.64 3.62
CA GLY A 125 5.95 15.91 4.70
C GLY A 125 6.87 14.69 4.93
N ARG A 126 8.12 14.94 5.32
CA ARG A 126 9.17 13.91 5.51
C ARG A 126 8.75 12.74 6.41
N MET A 127 7.87 13.00 7.36
CA MET A 127 7.37 11.98 8.31
C MET A 127 6.14 11.21 7.80
N THR A 128 5.47 11.70 6.78
CA THR A 128 4.24 11.09 6.26
C THR A 128 4.45 9.64 5.79
N PRO A 129 5.50 9.29 5.02
CA PRO A 129 5.73 7.92 4.59
C PRO A 129 5.94 6.95 5.75
N ILE A 130 6.72 7.36 6.76
CA ILE A 130 7.01 6.53 7.94
C ILE A 130 5.74 6.29 8.76
N HIS A 131 4.95 7.34 9.00
CA HIS A 131 3.68 7.21 9.71
C HIS A 131 2.70 6.33 8.94
N LEU A 132 2.63 6.48 7.63
CA LEU A 132 1.75 5.66 6.77
C LEU A 132 2.13 4.19 6.85
N THR A 133 3.42 3.87 6.75
CA THR A 133 3.94 2.51 6.92
C THR A 133 3.61 1.96 8.31
N GLY A 134 3.87 2.74 9.36
CA GLY A 134 3.59 2.32 10.74
C GLY A 134 2.09 2.09 11.00
N ILE A 135 1.24 3.00 10.57
CA ILE A 135 -0.23 2.85 10.68
C ILE A 135 -0.69 1.60 9.92
N GLY A 136 -0.16 1.39 8.70
CA GLY A 136 -0.49 0.21 7.90
C GLY A 136 -0.16 -1.10 8.64
N ILE A 137 1.04 -1.20 9.21
CA ILE A 137 1.48 -2.38 9.97
C ILE A 137 0.58 -2.58 11.20
N ILE A 138 0.31 -1.53 11.97
CA ILE A 138 -0.55 -1.61 13.16
C ILE A 138 -1.96 -2.05 12.78
N THR A 139 -2.53 -1.50 11.70
CA THR A 139 -3.86 -1.88 11.22
C THR A 139 -3.91 -3.35 10.82
N ALA A 140 -2.91 -3.85 10.10
CA ALA A 140 -2.83 -5.26 9.72
C ALA A 140 -2.68 -6.17 10.95
N LEU A 141 -1.85 -5.79 11.93
CA LEU A 141 -1.70 -6.53 13.19
C LEU A 141 -3.00 -6.59 13.99
N ILE A 142 -3.71 -5.48 14.13
CA ILE A 142 -5.00 -5.43 14.83
C ILE A 142 -6.01 -6.34 14.13
N ALA A 143 -6.13 -6.26 12.81
CA ALA A 143 -7.03 -7.12 12.06
C ALA A 143 -6.70 -8.61 12.25
N GLY A 144 -5.42 -8.96 12.23
CA GLY A 144 -4.93 -10.31 12.51
C GLY A 144 -5.25 -10.78 13.93
N CYS A 145 -5.02 -9.92 14.93
CA CYS A 145 -5.34 -10.25 16.33
C CYS A 145 -6.84 -10.46 16.55
N VAL A 146 -7.69 -9.63 15.94
CA VAL A 146 -9.15 -9.79 16.04
C VAL A 146 -9.59 -11.13 15.47
N GLY A 147 -9.07 -11.51 14.30
CA GLY A 147 -9.34 -12.82 13.69
C GLY A 147 -8.93 -13.98 14.62
N TYR A 148 -7.74 -13.91 15.17
CA TYR A 148 -7.21 -14.93 16.08
C TYR A 148 -8.04 -15.08 17.35
N LEU A 149 -8.46 -13.97 17.97
CA LEU A 149 -9.26 -13.98 19.19
C LEU A 149 -10.68 -14.53 18.95
N HIS A 150 -11.24 -14.31 17.77
CA HIS A 150 -12.60 -14.73 17.46
C HIS A 150 -12.70 -16.26 17.20
N HIS A 151 -11.74 -16.82 16.46
CA HIS A 151 -11.78 -18.23 16.09
C HIS A 151 -11.09 -19.19 17.08
N GLY A 152 -10.31 -18.67 18.02
CA GLY A 152 -9.53 -19.48 18.97
C GLY A 152 -8.36 -20.22 18.32
N ILE A 153 -7.47 -20.74 19.17
CA ILE A 153 -6.28 -21.50 18.77
C ILE A 153 -6.75 -22.86 18.21
N GLY A 154 -6.75 -23.02 16.89
CA GLY A 154 -6.94 -24.32 16.24
C GLY A 154 -8.06 -24.45 15.20
N ASN A 155 -8.90 -23.46 15.00
CA ASN A 155 -10.03 -23.54 14.07
C ASN A 155 -9.82 -22.84 12.72
N GLY A 156 -8.59 -22.71 12.24
CA GLY A 156 -8.30 -22.61 10.82
C GLY A 156 -8.57 -21.28 10.09
N GLY A 157 -9.22 -20.30 10.68
CA GLY A 157 -9.47 -19.03 10.02
C GLY A 157 -8.79 -17.87 10.78
N PHE A 158 -7.63 -17.44 10.34
CA PHE A 158 -6.89 -16.39 11.06
C PHE A 158 -7.50 -14.99 10.91
N LEU A 159 -8.24 -14.72 9.83
CA LEU A 159 -8.76 -13.37 9.52
C LEU A 159 -10.26 -13.28 9.27
N ALA A 160 -10.92 -14.35 8.86
CA ALA A 160 -12.36 -14.34 8.56
C ALA A 160 -13.24 -14.33 9.83
N ALA A 161 -13.00 -13.38 10.74
CA ALA A 161 -13.64 -13.38 12.04
C ALA A 161 -15.02 -12.73 12.02
N ILE A 162 -15.19 -11.66 11.27
CA ILE A 162 -16.40 -10.85 11.28
C ILE A 162 -16.86 -10.64 9.85
N HIS A 163 -18.04 -11.13 9.53
CA HIS A 163 -18.73 -10.88 8.27
C HIS A 163 -19.83 -9.86 8.52
N ALA A 164 -19.80 -8.75 7.79
CA ALA A 164 -20.86 -7.76 7.79
C ALA A 164 -21.32 -7.54 6.35
N GLU A 165 -22.61 -7.61 6.12
CA GLU A 165 -23.22 -7.26 4.84
C GLU A 165 -23.72 -5.81 4.90
N ALA A 166 -23.12 -4.95 4.10
CA ALA A 166 -23.58 -3.58 3.93
C ALA A 166 -23.45 -3.17 2.46
N PHE A 167 -24.48 -2.52 1.93
CA PHE A 167 -24.54 -2.03 0.54
C PHE A 167 -24.34 -3.10 -0.55
N GLY A 168 -24.76 -4.36 -0.29
CA GLY A 168 -24.60 -5.47 -1.23
C GLY A 168 -23.17 -5.98 -1.39
N GLN A 169 -22.28 -5.62 -0.47
CA GLN A 169 -20.90 -6.09 -0.38
C GLN A 169 -20.68 -6.83 0.95
N HIS A 170 -19.95 -7.91 0.89
CA HIS A 170 -19.47 -8.62 2.08
C HIS A 170 -18.23 -7.92 2.62
N TRP A 171 -18.35 -7.32 3.80
CA TRP A 171 -17.24 -6.69 4.50
C TRP A 171 -16.68 -7.70 5.50
N THR A 172 -15.41 -8.00 5.38
CA THR A 172 -14.72 -8.93 6.28
C THR A 172 -13.52 -8.26 6.93
N THR A 173 -13.06 -8.82 8.03
CA THR A 173 -11.80 -8.38 8.67
C THR A 173 -10.59 -8.50 7.75
N SER A 174 -10.64 -9.38 6.74
CA SER A 174 -9.62 -9.49 5.71
C SER A 174 -9.47 -8.21 4.88
N LEU A 175 -10.54 -7.47 4.64
CA LEU A 175 -10.45 -6.18 3.94
C LEU A 175 -9.70 -5.12 4.77
N ILE A 176 -9.87 -5.15 6.10
CA ILE A 176 -9.13 -4.25 7.01
C ILE A 176 -7.65 -4.61 7.02
N PHE A 177 -7.33 -5.90 6.97
CA PHE A 177 -5.97 -6.38 6.83
C PHE A 177 -5.34 -5.94 5.51
N ASP A 178 -6.04 -6.12 4.40
CA ASP A 178 -5.62 -5.66 3.07
C ASP A 178 -5.41 -4.14 3.03
N LEU A 179 -6.25 -3.37 3.72
CA LEU A 179 -6.06 -1.93 3.87
C LEU A 179 -4.76 -1.61 4.63
N GLY A 180 -4.46 -2.37 5.67
CA GLY A 180 -3.19 -2.27 6.40
C GLY A 180 -1.99 -2.51 5.50
N ILE A 181 -2.03 -3.58 4.67
CA ILE A 181 -1.00 -3.87 3.68
C ILE A 181 -0.88 -2.73 2.66
N TYR A 182 -2.00 -2.25 2.13
CA TYR A 182 -2.03 -1.13 1.19
C TYR A 182 -1.31 0.10 1.74
N LEU A 183 -1.64 0.51 2.96
CA LEU A 183 -1.02 1.67 3.60
C LEU A 183 0.47 1.47 3.86
N ALA A 184 0.87 0.28 4.32
CA ALA A 184 2.26 -0.03 4.60
C ALA A 184 3.13 -0.02 3.34
N VAL A 185 2.67 -0.67 2.27
CA VAL A 185 3.39 -0.73 0.99
C VAL A 185 3.41 0.63 0.31
N LEU A 186 2.32 1.38 0.38
CA LEU A 186 2.28 2.76 -0.13
C LEU A 186 3.27 3.66 0.61
N GLY A 187 3.27 3.60 1.95
CA GLY A 187 4.23 4.35 2.76
C GLY A 187 5.68 4.00 2.43
N LEU A 188 5.99 2.71 2.27
CA LEU A 188 7.31 2.25 1.85
C LEU A 188 7.68 2.76 0.45
N SER A 189 6.75 2.72 -0.51
CA SER A 189 6.98 3.26 -1.86
C SER A 189 7.32 4.75 -1.82
N LEU A 190 6.67 5.51 -0.94
CA LEU A 190 6.94 6.94 -0.77
C LEU A 190 8.28 7.26 -0.10
N ILE A 191 8.86 6.33 0.67
CA ILE A 191 10.20 6.51 1.25
C ILE A 191 11.28 6.48 0.15
N HIS A 192 11.03 5.74 -0.93
CA HIS A 192 11.99 5.57 -2.04
C HIS A 192 11.87 6.66 -3.12
N ILE A 193 10.81 7.45 -3.11
CA ILE A 193 10.58 8.58 -4.03
C ILE A 193 11.13 9.87 -3.43
#